data_85d7aa91a43975974366046ec3089a1f
#
_entry.id   85d7aa91a43975974366046ec3089a1f
#
_cell.length_a   1.000
_cell.length_b   1.000
_cell.length_c   1.000
_cell.angle_alpha   90.00
_cell.angle_beta   90.00
_cell.angle_gamma   90.00
#
_symmetry.space_group_name_H-M   'P 1'
#
loop_
_entity.id
_entity.type
_entity.pdbx_description
1 polymer ?
#
loop_
_entity_poly.entity_id
_entity_poly.type
_entity_poly.pdbx_seq_one_letter_code
_entity_poly.pdbx_strand_id
1 'polypeptide(L)'
;EKKGKIASGKHGKRFKEIKEKGTENPYFEKIIAKVKEVAPEKIVFAGPGFTKSNLEKYLKDKGIKWNAHFEQINSIGITGLNELIKSGLIEKIVADTQIVKESMLVEKVFEEIGKEKGFAAIGKDEVQKAIDAGAVKNLLVCDLFLLGNRETAEKMLESVETLAGEVHIVSSKHEAGQKLVGIGGVAALLRFSLKWK
;
A
#
# COMPACT_ATOMS: atom_id res chain seq x y z
N GLU A 1 63.17 17.86 22.87
CA GLU A 1 61.95 17.46 22.12
C GLU A 1 60.70 17.72 22.94
N LYS A 2 59.99 18.81 22.65
CA LYS A 2 58.70 19.12 23.29
C LYS A 2 57.59 18.45 22.54
N LYS A 3 56.98 17.43 23.11
CA LYS A 3 55.72 16.84 22.61
C LYS A 3 54.59 17.84 22.80
N GLY A 4 54.07 18.38 21.69
CA GLY A 4 52.91 19.24 21.68
C GLY A 4 51.64 18.47 22.12
N LYS A 5 50.95 18.99 23.17
CA LYS A 5 49.63 18.56 23.55
C LYS A 5 48.63 19.03 22.50
N ILE A 6 48.02 18.11 21.78
CA ILE A 6 46.87 18.41 20.91
C ILE A 6 45.71 18.78 21.85
N ALA A 7 45.29 20.03 21.83
CA ALA A 7 44.13 20.48 22.54
C ALA A 7 42.89 19.78 21.99
N SER A 8 42.21 18.95 22.79
CA SER A 8 40.92 18.42 22.46
C SER A 8 39.92 19.57 22.39
N GLY A 9 39.60 19.97 21.17
CA GLY A 9 38.81 21.14 20.91
C GLY A 9 37.40 21.02 21.47
N LYS A 10 36.80 22.17 21.76
CA LYS A 10 35.42 22.40 22.24
C LYS A 10 34.31 21.69 21.46
N HIS A 11 34.61 21.08 20.31
CA HIS A 11 33.66 20.31 19.51
C HIS A 11 33.25 18.98 20.15
N GLY A 12 34.11 18.30 20.91
CA GLY A 12 33.75 17.03 21.55
C GLY A 12 32.71 17.18 22.65
N LYS A 13 32.72 18.32 23.39
CA LYS A 13 31.71 18.59 24.42
C LYS A 13 30.33 18.91 23.83
N ARG A 14 30.28 19.62 22.70
CA ARG A 14 29.02 19.97 22.02
C ARG A 14 28.33 18.76 21.45
N PHE A 15 29.06 17.75 20.95
CA PHE A 15 28.48 16.47 20.50
C PHE A 15 28.00 15.60 21.66
N LYS A 16 28.65 15.63 22.84
CA LYS A 16 28.16 14.93 24.04
C LYS A 16 26.93 15.60 24.64
N GLU A 17 26.89 16.93 24.70
CA GLU A 17 25.69 17.66 25.19
C GLU A 17 24.46 17.48 24.30
N ILE A 18 24.64 17.28 22.98
CA ILE A 18 23.55 16.93 22.06
C ILE A 18 23.05 15.52 22.30
N LYS A 19 23.90 14.60 22.81
CA LYS A 19 23.49 13.23 23.19
C LYS A 19 22.80 13.17 24.55
N GLU A 20 23.02 14.11 25.44
CA GLU A 20 22.46 14.09 26.82
C GLU A 20 21.21 14.98 26.97
N LYS A 21 20.96 15.94 26.08
CA LYS A 21 19.64 16.63 26.01
C LYS A 21 18.68 15.78 25.22
N GLY A 22 18.02 14.89 25.98
CA GLY A 22 17.14 13.90 25.48
C GLY A 22 16.03 14.43 24.60
N THR A 23 15.76 13.65 23.62
CA THR A 23 14.44 13.21 23.13
C THR A 23 13.67 14.09 22.17
N GLU A 24 13.93 15.37 21.99
CA GLU A 24 13.19 16.16 20.98
C GLU A 24 14.14 16.70 19.90
N ASN A 25 14.09 16.09 18.72
CA ASN A 25 14.72 16.65 17.53
C ASN A 25 13.68 17.51 16.80
N PRO A 26 13.78 18.86 16.84
CA PRO A 26 12.79 19.74 16.26
C PRO A 26 12.55 19.51 14.76
N TYR A 27 13.56 19.00 14.07
CA TYR A 27 13.45 18.63 12.65
C TYR A 27 12.58 17.38 12.47
N PHE A 28 12.78 16.35 13.29
CA PHE A 28 11.96 15.13 13.23
C PHE A 28 10.54 15.37 13.71
N GLU A 29 10.34 16.25 14.70
CA GLU A 29 8.99 16.64 15.14
C GLU A 29 8.20 17.33 14.02
N LYS A 30 8.85 18.20 13.23
CA LYS A 30 8.20 18.81 12.05
C LYS A 30 7.78 17.77 11.01
N ILE A 31 8.63 16.76 10.78
CA ILE A 31 8.30 15.65 9.86
C ILE A 31 7.09 14.88 10.41
N ILE A 32 7.11 14.54 11.70
CA ILE A 32 6.00 13.83 12.36
C ILE A 32 4.70 14.61 12.27
N ALA A 33 4.74 15.90 12.55
CA ALA A 33 3.57 16.77 12.45
C ALA A 33 3.00 16.78 11.03
N LYS A 34 3.86 16.91 10.01
CA LYS A 34 3.42 16.93 8.60
C LYS A 34 2.84 15.60 8.14
N VAL A 35 3.43 14.47 8.54
CA VAL A 35 2.89 13.16 8.23
C VAL A 35 1.53 12.93 8.90
N LYS A 36 1.35 13.38 10.15
CA LYS A 36 0.06 13.31 10.85
C LYS A 36 -1.03 14.18 10.19
N GLU A 37 -0.64 15.35 9.68
CA GLU A 37 -1.54 16.25 8.94
C GLU A 37 -2.06 15.62 7.65
N VAL A 38 -1.15 15.00 6.87
CA VAL A 38 -1.48 14.37 5.57
C VAL A 38 -2.14 13.01 5.74
N ALA A 39 -1.84 12.31 6.84
CA ALA A 39 -2.32 10.95 7.18
C ALA A 39 -2.24 9.94 6.02
N PRO A 40 -1.08 9.79 5.35
CA PRO A 40 -0.96 8.90 4.20
C PRO A 40 -1.00 7.43 4.62
N GLU A 41 -1.52 6.55 3.74
CA GLU A 41 -1.53 5.10 3.97
C GLU A 41 -0.12 4.50 3.97
N LYS A 42 0.77 5.02 3.13
CA LYS A 42 2.18 4.60 3.01
C LYS A 42 3.11 5.80 2.94
N ILE A 43 4.29 5.63 3.50
CA ILE A 43 5.29 6.69 3.61
C ILE A 43 6.62 6.16 3.08
N VAL A 44 7.31 6.99 2.31
CA VAL A 44 8.72 6.75 1.96
C VAL A 44 9.56 7.89 2.52
N PHE A 45 10.47 7.57 3.42
CA PHE A 45 11.50 8.48 3.89
C PHE A 45 12.78 8.22 3.11
N ALA A 46 13.19 9.18 2.31
CA ALA A 46 14.39 9.08 1.51
C ALA A 46 15.36 10.23 1.82
N GLY A 47 16.64 9.94 1.84
CA GLY A 47 17.65 10.95 2.11
C GLY A 47 19.08 10.41 2.12
N PRO A 48 20.08 11.31 1.98
CA PRO A 48 21.49 10.94 2.04
C PRO A 48 21.96 10.67 3.48
N GLY A 49 22.98 9.83 3.60
CA GLY A 49 23.65 9.56 4.86
C GLY A 49 22.77 8.88 5.90
N PHE A 50 23.03 9.18 7.18
CA PHE A 50 22.42 8.50 8.33
C PHE A 50 21.12 9.14 8.83
N THR A 51 20.65 10.25 8.24
CA THR A 51 19.47 10.98 8.71
C THR A 51 18.22 10.10 8.74
N LYS A 52 18.02 9.27 7.72
CA LYS A 52 16.90 8.32 7.65
C LYS A 52 16.94 7.30 8.79
N SER A 53 18.11 6.72 9.07
CA SER A 53 18.29 5.73 10.14
C SER A 53 18.09 6.37 11.53
N ASN A 54 18.50 7.61 11.68
CA ASN A 54 18.26 8.37 12.91
C ASN A 54 16.76 8.67 13.09
N LEU A 55 16.06 9.02 12.00
CA LEU A 55 14.60 9.21 12.04
C LEU A 55 13.87 7.89 12.37
N GLU A 56 14.26 6.78 11.74
CA GLU A 56 13.69 5.46 12.02
C GLU A 56 13.83 5.09 13.49
N LYS A 57 15.04 5.28 14.06
CA LYS A 57 15.28 5.05 15.47
C LYS A 57 14.43 5.98 16.35
N TYR A 58 14.34 7.25 15.99
CA TYR A 58 13.54 8.24 16.71
C TYR A 58 12.06 7.89 16.75
N LEU A 59 11.49 7.42 15.62
CA LEU A 59 10.10 6.97 15.55
C LEU A 59 9.88 5.73 16.43
N LYS A 60 10.81 4.76 16.42
CA LYS A 60 10.77 3.59 17.29
C LYS A 60 10.83 3.97 18.77
N ASP A 61 11.72 4.87 19.16
CA ASP A 61 11.88 5.33 20.54
C ASP A 61 10.62 6.07 21.05
N LYS A 62 9.89 6.75 20.15
CA LYS A 62 8.58 7.38 20.45
C LYS A 62 7.38 6.43 20.33
N GLY A 63 7.57 5.17 20.00
CA GLY A 63 6.50 4.19 19.82
C GLY A 63 5.60 4.45 18.61
N ILE A 64 6.06 5.27 17.64
CA ILE A 64 5.30 5.60 16.43
C ILE A 64 5.50 4.47 15.42
N LYS A 65 4.41 3.78 15.08
CA LYS A 65 4.40 2.68 14.10
C LYS A 65 3.67 3.15 12.84
N TRP A 66 4.42 3.57 11.84
CA TRP A 66 3.90 3.89 10.51
C TRP A 66 4.27 2.80 9.50
N ASN A 67 3.45 2.63 8.48
CA ASN A 67 3.80 1.83 7.31
C ASN A 67 4.77 2.65 6.44
N ALA A 68 6.03 2.71 6.87
CA ALA A 68 7.06 3.56 6.32
C ALA A 68 8.22 2.76 5.73
N HIS A 69 8.65 3.14 4.54
CA HIS A 69 9.85 2.65 3.87
C HIS A 69 10.97 3.67 4.00
N PHE A 70 12.21 3.20 4.26
CA PHE A 70 13.37 4.06 4.46
C PHE A 70 14.40 3.78 3.36
N GLU A 71 14.59 4.72 2.43
CA GLU A 71 15.45 4.53 1.27
C GLU A 71 16.68 5.45 1.29
N GLN A 72 17.82 4.91 0.84
CA GLN A 72 19.06 5.66 0.66
C GLN A 72 19.09 6.30 -0.72
N ILE A 73 19.20 7.63 -0.76
CA ILE A 73 19.45 8.39 -1.99
C ILE A 73 20.64 9.32 -1.75
N ASN A 74 21.26 9.78 -2.83
CA ASN A 74 22.47 10.61 -2.75
C ASN A 74 22.18 12.12 -2.79
N SER A 75 20.99 12.48 -3.27
CA SER A 75 20.58 13.86 -3.49
C SER A 75 19.44 14.26 -2.55
N ILE A 76 19.19 15.58 -2.44
CA ILE A 76 18.07 16.16 -1.69
C ILE A 76 17.15 16.96 -2.63
N GLY A 77 15.96 17.33 -2.13
CA GLY A 77 14.98 18.11 -2.87
C GLY A 77 14.49 17.40 -4.12
N ILE A 78 14.23 18.15 -5.20
CA ILE A 78 13.67 17.62 -6.45
C ILE A 78 14.60 16.59 -7.11
N THR A 79 15.91 16.80 -7.03
CA THR A 79 16.90 15.86 -7.58
C THR A 79 16.82 14.51 -6.85
N GLY A 80 16.72 14.53 -5.53
CA GLY A 80 16.55 13.32 -4.72
C GLY A 80 15.21 12.61 -5.00
N LEU A 81 14.14 13.37 -5.21
CA LEU A 81 12.86 12.80 -5.61
C LEU A 81 12.95 12.10 -6.98
N ASN A 82 13.60 12.73 -7.96
CA ASN A 82 13.82 12.12 -9.27
C ASN A 82 14.71 10.86 -9.19
N GLU A 83 15.72 10.87 -8.32
CA GLU A 83 16.55 9.70 -8.05
C GLU A 83 15.71 8.55 -7.48
N LEU A 84 14.83 8.85 -6.52
CA LEU A 84 13.92 7.88 -5.92
C LEU A 84 12.92 7.29 -6.94
N ILE A 85 12.34 8.12 -7.80
CA ILE A 85 11.45 7.66 -8.88
C ILE A 85 12.20 6.75 -9.85
N LYS A 86 13.38 7.16 -10.30
CA LYS A 86 14.20 6.36 -11.24
C LYS A 86 14.72 5.04 -10.66
N SER A 87 14.75 4.90 -9.33
CA SER A 87 15.19 3.64 -8.68
C SER A 87 14.20 2.49 -8.84
N GLY A 88 12.97 2.75 -9.31
CA GLY A 88 11.90 1.74 -9.40
C GLY A 88 11.29 1.34 -8.04
N LEU A 89 11.71 2.00 -6.95
CA LEU A 89 11.21 1.67 -5.62
C LEU A 89 9.75 2.05 -5.45
N ILE A 90 9.33 3.19 -6.00
CA ILE A 90 7.95 3.67 -5.90
C ILE A 90 7.02 2.70 -6.61
N GLU A 91 7.37 2.28 -7.82
CA GLU A 91 6.62 1.30 -8.61
C GLU A 91 6.50 -0.04 -7.87
N LYS A 92 7.58 -0.49 -7.24
CA LYS A 92 7.58 -1.71 -6.43
C LYS A 92 6.65 -1.60 -5.23
N ILE A 93 6.72 -0.51 -4.47
CA ILE A 93 5.85 -0.27 -3.30
C ILE A 93 4.38 -0.21 -3.72
N VAL A 94 4.08 0.43 -4.85
CA VAL A 94 2.71 0.50 -5.40
C VAL A 94 2.23 -0.89 -5.81
N ALA A 95 3.04 -1.64 -6.56
CA ALA A 95 2.71 -3.01 -6.98
C ALA A 95 2.48 -3.94 -5.79
N ASP A 96 3.37 -3.93 -4.79
CA ASP A 96 3.21 -4.74 -3.56
C ASP A 96 1.92 -4.37 -2.82
N THR A 97 1.54 -3.08 -2.81
CA THR A 97 0.28 -2.62 -2.20
C THR A 97 -0.93 -3.14 -2.96
N GLN A 98 -0.87 -3.10 -4.28
CA GLN A 98 -1.95 -3.58 -5.13
C GLN A 98 -2.17 -5.07 -4.94
N ILE A 99 -1.11 -5.89 -4.93
CA ILE A 99 -1.18 -7.33 -4.67
C ILE A 99 -1.81 -7.61 -3.30
N VAL A 100 -1.43 -6.86 -2.25
CA VAL A 100 -2.03 -7.03 -0.92
C VAL A 100 -3.52 -6.70 -0.93
N LYS A 101 -3.93 -5.59 -1.57
CA LYS A 101 -5.35 -5.22 -1.69
C LYS A 101 -6.16 -6.28 -2.45
N GLU A 102 -5.64 -6.75 -3.60
CA GLU A 102 -6.25 -7.81 -4.40
C GLU A 102 -6.42 -9.10 -3.59
N SER A 103 -5.36 -9.50 -2.87
CA SER A 103 -5.38 -10.71 -2.02
C SER A 103 -6.44 -10.60 -0.93
N MET A 104 -6.51 -9.46 -0.24
CA MET A 104 -7.52 -9.24 0.81
C MET A 104 -8.96 -9.29 0.27
N LEU A 105 -9.20 -8.74 -0.92
CA LEU A 105 -10.52 -8.77 -1.54
C LEU A 105 -10.91 -10.19 -1.97
N VAL A 106 -9.99 -10.94 -2.57
CA VAL A 106 -10.23 -12.33 -2.95
C VAL A 106 -10.50 -13.20 -1.72
N GLU A 107 -9.67 -13.09 -0.66
CA GLU A 107 -9.93 -13.83 0.59
C GLU A 107 -11.31 -13.50 1.17
N LYS A 108 -11.72 -12.23 1.12
CA LYS A 108 -13.05 -11.83 1.59
C LYS A 108 -14.18 -12.44 0.76
N VAL A 109 -14.00 -12.60 -0.56
CA VAL A 109 -14.99 -13.35 -1.39
C VAL A 109 -15.13 -14.78 -0.88
N PHE A 110 -14.03 -15.49 -0.65
CA PHE A 110 -14.06 -16.87 -0.14
C PHE A 110 -14.67 -16.96 1.27
N GLU A 111 -14.38 -15.99 2.12
CA GLU A 111 -14.99 -15.89 3.46
C GLU A 111 -16.53 -15.74 3.38
N GLU A 112 -17.02 -14.87 2.50
CA GLU A 112 -18.47 -14.67 2.32
C GLU A 112 -19.16 -15.87 1.66
N ILE A 113 -18.49 -16.58 0.74
CA ILE A 113 -18.97 -17.86 0.19
C ILE A 113 -19.13 -18.88 1.33
N GLY A 114 -18.13 -19.02 2.19
CA GLY A 114 -18.17 -19.96 3.32
C GLY A 114 -19.25 -19.66 4.36
N LYS A 115 -19.72 -18.42 4.44
CA LYS A 115 -20.83 -18.02 5.34
C LYS A 115 -22.21 -18.35 4.77
N GLU A 116 -22.33 -18.67 3.50
CA GLU A 116 -23.59 -18.98 2.78
C GLU A 116 -24.71 -17.93 2.95
N LYS A 117 -24.34 -16.68 3.24
CA LYS A 117 -25.29 -15.58 3.49
C LYS A 117 -25.69 -14.81 2.22
N GLY A 118 -25.16 -15.19 1.06
CA GLY A 118 -25.47 -14.55 -0.22
C GLY A 118 -24.87 -13.14 -0.41
N PHE A 119 -23.76 -12.82 0.25
CA PHE A 119 -23.02 -11.56 0.06
C PHE A 119 -21.85 -11.66 -0.91
N ALA A 120 -21.70 -12.80 -1.59
CA ALA A 120 -20.77 -12.98 -2.68
C ALA A 120 -21.47 -13.61 -3.87
N ALA A 121 -20.99 -13.28 -5.08
CA ALA A 121 -21.35 -13.91 -6.35
C ALA A 121 -20.07 -14.40 -7.03
N ILE A 122 -20.13 -15.59 -7.66
CA ILE A 122 -18.98 -16.21 -8.32
C ILE A 122 -19.32 -16.66 -9.72
N GLY A 123 -18.34 -16.52 -10.62
CA GLY A 123 -18.53 -16.87 -12.02
C GLY A 123 -19.43 -15.88 -12.77
N LYS A 124 -19.44 -16.01 -14.09
CA LYS A 124 -20.06 -15.05 -15.00
C LYS A 124 -21.56 -14.83 -14.72
N ASP A 125 -22.32 -15.92 -14.53
CA ASP A 125 -23.80 -15.87 -14.50
C ASP A 125 -24.33 -15.26 -13.19
N GLU A 126 -23.74 -15.61 -12.03
CA GLU A 126 -24.15 -15.03 -10.74
C GLU A 126 -23.73 -13.57 -10.64
N VAL A 127 -22.50 -13.26 -11.10
CA VAL A 127 -22.01 -11.87 -11.11
C VAL A 127 -22.88 -11.00 -12.01
N GLN A 128 -23.29 -11.49 -13.19
CA GLN A 128 -24.21 -10.74 -14.06
C GLN A 128 -25.55 -10.46 -13.37
N LYS A 129 -26.15 -11.47 -12.74
CA LYS A 129 -27.39 -11.29 -11.96
C LYS A 129 -27.22 -10.27 -10.82
N ALA A 130 -26.05 -10.28 -10.16
CA ALA A 130 -25.74 -9.31 -9.11
C ALA A 130 -25.59 -7.88 -9.66
N ILE A 131 -25.01 -7.74 -10.85
CA ILE A 131 -24.91 -6.45 -11.56
C ILE A 131 -26.30 -5.93 -11.92
N ASP A 132 -27.12 -6.78 -12.54
CA ASP A 132 -28.47 -6.43 -12.96
C ASP A 132 -29.36 -6.02 -11.76
N ALA A 133 -29.11 -6.60 -10.59
CA ALA A 133 -29.77 -6.23 -9.33
C ALA A 133 -29.18 -4.97 -8.65
N GLY A 134 -28.11 -4.36 -9.19
CA GLY A 134 -27.41 -3.24 -8.56
C GLY A 134 -26.74 -3.59 -7.22
N ALA A 135 -26.51 -4.87 -6.96
CA ALA A 135 -26.06 -5.37 -5.68
C ALA A 135 -24.52 -5.31 -5.51
N VAL A 136 -23.76 -5.10 -6.58
CA VAL A 136 -22.31 -5.19 -6.56
C VAL A 136 -21.69 -3.99 -5.83
N LYS A 137 -20.88 -4.31 -4.82
CA LYS A 137 -20.01 -3.35 -4.12
C LYS A 137 -18.61 -3.33 -4.71
N ASN A 138 -17.97 -4.50 -4.78
CA ASN A 138 -16.64 -4.68 -5.36
C ASN A 138 -16.73 -5.80 -6.41
N LEU A 139 -16.35 -5.50 -7.64
CA LEU A 139 -16.21 -6.48 -8.72
C LEU A 139 -14.74 -6.85 -8.86
N LEU A 140 -14.42 -8.13 -8.80
CA LEU A 140 -13.09 -8.67 -9.01
C LEU A 140 -13.06 -9.43 -10.33
N VAL A 141 -12.19 -9.02 -11.23
CA VAL A 141 -12.04 -9.64 -12.56
C VAL A 141 -10.59 -10.05 -12.76
N CYS A 142 -10.35 -11.33 -13.02
CA CYS A 142 -9.00 -11.80 -13.36
C CYS A 142 -8.58 -11.30 -14.74
N ASP A 143 -7.31 -10.95 -14.93
CA ASP A 143 -6.74 -10.55 -16.21
C ASP A 143 -6.97 -11.60 -17.30
N LEU A 144 -6.91 -12.89 -16.98
CA LEU A 144 -7.22 -13.98 -17.94
C LEU A 144 -8.70 -14.01 -18.35
N PHE A 145 -9.62 -13.73 -17.42
CA PHE A 145 -11.05 -13.63 -17.76
C PHE A 145 -11.31 -12.46 -18.70
N LEU A 146 -10.68 -11.31 -18.42
CA LEU A 146 -10.77 -10.11 -19.25
C LEU A 146 -10.27 -10.38 -20.67
N LEU A 147 -9.14 -11.06 -20.82
CA LEU A 147 -8.57 -11.42 -22.13
C LEU A 147 -9.47 -12.41 -22.90
N GLY A 148 -10.02 -13.41 -22.22
CA GLY A 148 -10.85 -14.45 -22.86
C GLY A 148 -12.30 -14.03 -23.11
N ASN A 149 -12.81 -13.00 -22.40
CA ASN A 149 -14.22 -12.58 -22.46
C ASN A 149 -14.37 -11.07 -22.57
N ARG A 150 -13.54 -10.43 -23.39
CA ARG A 150 -13.34 -8.97 -23.41
C ARG A 150 -14.63 -8.17 -23.46
N GLU A 151 -15.50 -8.43 -24.43
CA GLU A 151 -16.75 -7.69 -24.59
C GLU A 151 -17.68 -7.82 -23.36
N THR A 152 -17.78 -9.04 -22.80
CA THR A 152 -18.59 -9.27 -21.60
C THR A 152 -18.00 -8.57 -20.37
N ALA A 153 -16.69 -8.70 -20.21
CA ALA A 153 -15.99 -8.08 -19.08
C ALA A 153 -16.10 -6.55 -19.13
N GLU A 154 -15.86 -5.93 -20.28
CA GLU A 154 -15.99 -4.46 -20.46
C GLU A 154 -17.40 -3.99 -20.09
N LYS A 155 -18.47 -4.68 -20.53
CA LYS A 155 -19.85 -4.36 -20.15
C LYS A 155 -20.09 -4.49 -18.63
N MET A 156 -19.53 -5.53 -17.99
CA MET A 156 -19.62 -5.70 -16.53
C MET A 156 -18.93 -4.58 -15.78
N LEU A 157 -17.72 -4.19 -16.20
CA LEU A 157 -16.94 -3.11 -15.59
C LEU A 157 -17.72 -1.79 -15.66
N GLU A 158 -18.18 -1.41 -16.86
CA GLU A 158 -18.94 -0.17 -17.09
C GLU A 158 -20.23 -0.12 -16.28
N SER A 159 -20.98 -1.24 -16.23
CA SER A 159 -22.22 -1.32 -15.47
C SER A 159 -22.00 -1.14 -13.97
N VAL A 160 -20.93 -1.74 -13.41
CA VAL A 160 -20.61 -1.64 -11.99
C VAL A 160 -20.15 -0.22 -11.63
N GLU A 161 -19.32 0.40 -12.44
CA GLU A 161 -18.87 1.78 -12.24
C GLU A 161 -20.04 2.77 -12.30
N THR A 162 -20.95 2.60 -13.26
CA THR A 162 -22.16 3.43 -13.38
C THR A 162 -23.04 3.36 -12.14
N LEU A 163 -23.09 2.20 -11.48
CA LEU A 163 -23.82 1.98 -10.22
C LEU A 163 -22.99 2.28 -8.97
N ALA A 164 -21.88 3.04 -9.09
CA ALA A 164 -20.98 3.40 -8.02
C ALA A 164 -20.42 2.18 -7.24
N GLY A 165 -20.17 1.07 -7.94
CA GLY A 165 -19.38 -0.05 -7.46
C GLY A 165 -17.89 0.17 -7.76
N GLU A 166 -17.04 -0.51 -7.01
CA GLU A 166 -15.59 -0.50 -7.23
C GLU A 166 -15.18 -1.69 -8.10
N VAL A 167 -14.28 -1.46 -9.03
CA VAL A 167 -13.74 -2.49 -9.93
C VAL A 167 -12.28 -2.76 -9.61
N HIS A 168 -11.91 -4.04 -9.52
CA HIS A 168 -10.55 -4.50 -9.25
C HIS A 168 -10.14 -5.55 -10.29
N ILE A 169 -9.09 -5.24 -11.07
CA ILE A 169 -8.49 -6.21 -11.98
C ILE A 169 -7.40 -6.95 -11.20
N VAL A 170 -7.58 -8.26 -11.06
CA VAL A 170 -6.69 -9.12 -10.26
C VAL A 170 -5.74 -9.86 -11.20
N SER A 171 -4.44 -9.76 -10.94
CA SER A 171 -3.45 -10.45 -11.77
C SER A 171 -3.41 -11.95 -11.49
N SER A 172 -3.49 -12.77 -12.54
CA SER A 172 -3.32 -14.22 -12.46
C SER A 172 -1.92 -14.69 -12.05
N LYS A 173 -0.93 -13.79 -12.00
CA LYS A 173 0.45 -14.11 -11.70
C LYS A 173 0.72 -14.40 -10.22
N HIS A 174 -0.20 -14.06 -9.34
CA HIS A 174 -0.08 -14.31 -7.89
C HIS A 174 -1.20 -15.23 -7.38
N GLU A 175 -1.04 -15.75 -6.16
CA GLU A 175 -1.91 -16.76 -5.57
C GLU A 175 -3.40 -16.36 -5.57
N ALA A 176 -3.71 -15.13 -5.19
CA ALA A 176 -5.11 -14.65 -5.15
C ALA A 176 -5.75 -14.66 -6.54
N GLY A 177 -5.02 -14.26 -7.57
CA GLY A 177 -5.51 -14.35 -8.95
C GLY A 177 -5.74 -15.77 -9.40
N GLN A 178 -4.88 -16.70 -9.05
CA GLN A 178 -5.06 -18.12 -9.36
C GLN A 178 -6.30 -18.70 -8.64
N LYS A 179 -6.52 -18.33 -7.37
CA LYS A 179 -7.78 -18.68 -6.66
C LYS A 179 -9.01 -18.13 -7.38
N LEU A 180 -8.95 -16.88 -7.84
CA LEU A 180 -10.05 -16.26 -8.58
C LEU A 180 -10.31 -16.99 -9.91
N VAL A 181 -9.28 -17.38 -10.66
CA VAL A 181 -9.39 -18.22 -11.86
C VAL A 181 -10.10 -19.52 -11.55
N GLY A 182 -9.77 -20.17 -10.43
CA GLY A 182 -10.40 -21.44 -9.99
C GLY A 182 -11.92 -21.37 -9.77
N ILE A 183 -12.47 -20.18 -9.52
CA ILE A 183 -13.92 -19.93 -9.35
C ILE A 183 -14.56 -19.22 -10.55
N GLY A 184 -13.92 -19.29 -11.72
CA GLY A 184 -14.45 -18.76 -12.98
C GLY A 184 -13.89 -17.41 -13.41
N GLY A 185 -12.84 -16.89 -12.75
CA GLY A 185 -12.10 -15.69 -13.14
C GLY A 185 -12.81 -14.36 -12.85
N VAL A 186 -14.03 -14.40 -12.33
CA VAL A 186 -14.82 -13.22 -11.93
C VAL A 186 -15.62 -13.50 -10.68
N ALA A 187 -15.64 -12.55 -9.76
CA ALA A 187 -16.41 -12.61 -8.53
C ALA A 187 -16.84 -11.22 -8.06
N ALA A 188 -17.85 -11.14 -7.21
CA ALA A 188 -18.30 -9.88 -6.64
C ALA A 188 -18.60 -10.00 -5.15
N LEU A 189 -18.24 -8.95 -4.40
CA LEU A 189 -18.76 -8.70 -3.05
C LEU A 189 -19.99 -7.80 -3.16
N LEU A 190 -21.05 -8.13 -2.42
CA LEU A 190 -22.34 -7.49 -2.55
C LEU A 190 -22.63 -6.52 -1.41
N ARG A 191 -23.43 -5.49 -1.68
CA ARG A 191 -23.95 -4.53 -0.71
C ARG A 191 -25.06 -5.11 0.15
N PHE A 192 -25.86 -6.00 -0.44
CA PHE A 192 -26.94 -6.72 0.20
C PHE A 192 -26.97 -8.16 -0.31
N SER A 193 -27.57 -9.05 0.46
CA SER A 193 -27.58 -10.46 0.14
C SER A 193 -28.53 -10.78 -1.02
N LEU A 194 -28.10 -11.66 -1.90
CA LEU A 194 -28.93 -12.29 -2.95
C LEU A 194 -29.10 -13.78 -2.64
N LYS A 195 -30.32 -14.27 -2.81
CA LYS A 195 -30.59 -15.72 -2.71
C LYS A 195 -30.31 -16.35 -4.06
N TRP A 196 -29.27 -17.13 -4.15
CA TRP A 196 -28.97 -17.95 -5.33
C TRP A 196 -29.88 -19.18 -5.32
N LYS A 197 -30.78 -19.30 -6.31
CA LYS A 197 -31.62 -20.48 -6.51
C LYS A 197 -30.95 -21.39 -7.50
#